data_ad681058fca20bf0c8279d383fdae68c
#
_entry.id   ad681058fca20bf0c8279d383fdae68c
#
_cell.length_a   1.000
_cell.length_b   1.000
_cell.length_c   1.000
_cell.angle_alpha   90.00
_cell.angle_beta   90.00
_cell.angle_gamma   90.00
#
_symmetry.space_group_name_H-M   'P 1'
#
loop_
_entity.id
_entity.type
_entity.pdbx_description
1 polymer ?
#
loop_
_entity_poly.entity_id
_entity_poly.type
_entity_poly.pdbx_seq_one_letter_code
_entity_poly.pdbx_strand_id
1 'polypeptide(L)'
;MIGNDIVDLHLAERESNIHRPGFMDKLFMPDEKEMIAKATDPATMVWLLWSCKEAVYKIIHRSTRERKFAPQQFTGYLSQYNGTAAAGTVIYQQQIYYFHSSRIGSCIHTQAAVSPAVLQETDTFTRYLLTPDYLPHMLTAEEGFYKDEDGIPFIHDRYNGQSRPVSVSHHGKYVGIVKMRASYR
;
A
#
# COMPACT_ATOMS: atom_id res chain seq x y z
N MET A 1 -0.62 8.56 -10.37
CA MET A 1 -0.49 8.61 -8.88
C MET A 1 -0.31 7.21 -8.35
N ILE A 2 0.45 7.10 -7.26
CA ILE A 2 0.82 5.83 -6.61
C ILE A 2 0.55 5.89 -5.11
N GLY A 3 0.32 4.73 -4.52
CA GLY A 3 0.20 4.51 -3.08
C GLY A 3 0.78 3.15 -2.69
N ASN A 4 1.06 2.96 -1.43
CA ASN A 4 1.47 1.66 -0.92
C ASN A 4 1.02 1.47 0.52
N ASP A 5 0.99 0.21 0.92
CA ASP A 5 0.82 -0.15 2.31
C ASP A 5 1.66 -1.38 2.65
N ILE A 6 2.02 -1.51 3.93
CA ILE A 6 2.81 -2.63 4.44
C ILE A 6 2.21 -3.15 5.73
N VAL A 7 2.15 -4.47 5.87
CA VAL A 7 1.64 -5.15 7.06
C VAL A 7 2.65 -6.16 7.57
N ASP A 8 3.07 -6.03 8.82
CA ASP A 8 3.74 -7.08 9.58
C ASP A 8 2.67 -7.98 10.19
N LEU A 9 2.46 -9.17 9.62
CA LEU A 9 1.42 -10.11 10.06
C LEU A 9 1.57 -10.54 11.52
N HIS A 10 2.81 -10.70 12.01
CA HIS A 10 3.04 -11.05 13.42
C HIS A 10 2.65 -9.94 14.38
N LEU A 11 2.86 -8.68 13.97
CA LEU A 11 2.43 -7.54 14.79
C LEU A 11 0.90 -7.38 14.70
N ALA A 12 0.35 -7.45 13.50
CA ALA A 12 -1.07 -7.31 13.23
C ALA A 12 -1.92 -8.34 14.03
N GLU A 13 -1.45 -9.59 14.13
CA GLU A 13 -2.08 -10.63 14.94
C GLU A 13 -2.14 -10.27 16.44
N ARG A 14 -1.11 -9.59 16.94
CA ARG A 14 -1.05 -9.17 18.35
C ARG A 14 -1.85 -7.92 18.65
N GLU A 15 -1.91 -6.98 17.69
CA GLU A 15 -2.56 -5.69 17.89
C GLU A 15 -4.06 -5.70 17.57
N SER A 16 -4.50 -6.67 16.76
CA SER A 16 -5.87 -6.68 16.25
C SER A 16 -6.51 -8.06 16.34
N ASN A 17 -7.56 -8.16 17.14
CA ASN A 17 -8.41 -9.35 17.13
C ASN A 17 -9.41 -9.29 15.97
N ILE A 18 -9.07 -9.98 14.87
CA ILE A 18 -9.93 -10.06 13.67
C ILE A 18 -11.25 -10.82 13.92
N HIS A 19 -11.32 -11.61 15.00
CA HIS A 19 -12.50 -12.40 15.37
C HIS A 19 -13.45 -11.65 16.31
N ARG A 20 -13.09 -10.44 16.75
CA ARG A 20 -14.00 -9.66 17.61
C ARG A 20 -15.30 -9.31 16.87
N PRO A 21 -16.47 -9.33 17.54
CA PRO A 21 -17.74 -8.98 16.92
C PRO A 21 -17.69 -7.62 16.22
N GLY A 22 -18.16 -7.57 14.97
CA GLY A 22 -18.23 -6.36 14.16
C GLY A 22 -16.92 -5.90 13.54
N PHE A 23 -15.78 -6.59 13.74
CA PHE A 23 -14.53 -6.24 13.10
C PHE A 23 -14.66 -6.30 11.57
N MET A 24 -15.10 -7.45 11.06
CA MET A 24 -15.26 -7.68 9.63
C MET A 24 -16.29 -6.73 9.02
N ASP A 25 -17.38 -6.48 9.74
CA ASP A 25 -18.47 -5.62 9.26
C ASP A 25 -18.10 -4.14 9.14
N LYS A 26 -17.09 -3.70 9.88
CA LYS A 26 -16.57 -2.32 9.79
C LYS A 26 -15.62 -2.11 8.61
N LEU A 27 -15.00 -3.18 8.12
CA LEU A 27 -13.89 -3.09 7.19
C LEU A 27 -14.21 -3.60 5.78
N PHE A 28 -15.09 -4.60 5.68
CA PHE A 28 -15.25 -5.36 4.45
C PHE A 28 -16.70 -5.44 3.98
N MET A 29 -16.86 -5.35 2.67
CA MET A 29 -18.13 -5.59 1.99
C MET A 29 -18.47 -7.10 1.98
N PRO A 30 -19.73 -7.50 1.73
CA PRO A 30 -20.13 -8.90 1.74
C PRO A 30 -19.26 -9.81 0.87
N ASP A 31 -18.96 -9.40 -0.37
CA ASP A 31 -18.14 -10.18 -1.31
C ASP A 31 -16.70 -10.40 -0.79
N GLU A 32 -16.12 -9.38 -0.14
CA GLU A 32 -14.80 -9.48 0.48
C GLU A 32 -14.83 -10.44 1.69
N LYS A 33 -15.88 -10.41 2.49
CA LYS A 33 -16.06 -11.34 3.62
C LYS A 33 -16.19 -12.78 3.14
N GLU A 34 -16.89 -13.00 2.03
CA GLU A 34 -16.97 -14.32 1.39
C GLU A 34 -15.61 -14.79 0.87
N MET A 35 -14.84 -13.90 0.25
CA MET A 35 -13.47 -14.18 -0.19
C MET A 35 -12.57 -14.55 0.98
N ILE A 36 -12.64 -13.82 2.09
CA ILE A 36 -11.90 -14.12 3.31
C ILE A 36 -12.29 -15.50 3.86
N ALA A 37 -13.59 -15.79 3.96
CA ALA A 37 -14.09 -17.05 4.51
C ALA A 37 -13.67 -18.28 3.67
N LYS A 38 -13.51 -18.12 2.35
CA LYS A 38 -13.08 -19.18 1.42
C LYS A 38 -11.56 -19.32 1.31
N ALA A 39 -10.79 -18.38 1.86
CA ALA A 39 -9.33 -18.43 1.76
C ALA A 39 -8.73 -19.56 2.59
N THR A 40 -7.66 -20.18 2.11
CA THR A 40 -6.88 -21.20 2.85
C THR A 40 -6.28 -20.61 4.14
N ASP A 41 -5.93 -19.33 4.12
CA ASP A 41 -5.45 -18.56 5.27
C ASP A 41 -6.30 -17.28 5.39
N PRO A 42 -7.46 -17.33 6.10
CA PRO A 42 -8.36 -16.19 6.25
C PRO A 42 -7.70 -14.98 6.92
N ALA A 43 -6.80 -15.20 7.88
CA ALA A 43 -6.13 -14.11 8.57
C ALA A 43 -5.20 -13.33 7.62
N THR A 44 -4.40 -14.02 6.82
CA THR A 44 -3.59 -13.38 5.77
C THR A 44 -4.48 -12.65 4.75
N MET A 45 -5.62 -13.23 4.37
CA MET A 45 -6.54 -12.59 3.40
C MET A 45 -7.16 -11.29 3.95
N VAL A 46 -7.50 -11.24 5.24
CA VAL A 46 -7.94 -10.01 5.91
C VAL A 46 -6.91 -8.90 5.73
N TRP A 47 -5.65 -9.18 6.05
CA TRP A 47 -4.59 -8.17 6.00
C TRP A 47 -4.18 -7.81 4.58
N LEU A 48 -4.28 -8.74 3.64
CA LEU A 48 -4.07 -8.46 2.22
C LEU A 48 -5.11 -7.47 1.69
N LEU A 49 -6.40 -7.74 1.89
CA LEU A 49 -7.48 -6.85 1.44
C LEU A 49 -7.45 -5.49 2.16
N TRP A 50 -7.13 -5.48 3.46
CA TRP A 50 -6.90 -4.23 4.19
C TRP A 50 -5.78 -3.41 3.56
N SER A 51 -4.63 -4.04 3.30
CA SER A 51 -3.46 -3.39 2.70
C SER A 51 -3.76 -2.83 1.30
N CYS A 52 -4.58 -3.53 0.50
CA CYS A 52 -5.02 -3.03 -0.81
C CYS A 52 -5.84 -1.74 -0.68
N LYS A 53 -6.77 -1.69 0.29
CA LYS A 53 -7.59 -0.49 0.54
C LYS A 53 -6.75 0.69 1.03
N GLU A 54 -5.83 0.44 1.97
CA GLU A 54 -4.93 1.47 2.50
C GLU A 54 -3.99 2.02 1.41
N ALA A 55 -3.47 1.16 0.53
CA ALA A 55 -2.64 1.60 -0.57
C ALA A 55 -3.40 2.53 -1.53
N VAL A 56 -4.66 2.22 -1.84
CA VAL A 56 -5.52 3.08 -2.68
C VAL A 56 -5.96 4.33 -1.91
N TYR A 57 -6.27 4.24 -0.63
CA TYR A 57 -6.56 5.41 0.20
C TYR A 57 -5.44 6.46 0.13
N LYS A 58 -4.18 6.05 0.14
CA LYS A 58 -3.06 6.99 0.01
C LYS A 58 -3.03 7.71 -1.35
N ILE A 59 -3.53 7.08 -2.42
CA ILE A 59 -3.73 7.74 -3.71
C ILE A 59 -4.83 8.79 -3.60
N ILE A 60 -5.96 8.44 -2.97
CA ILE A 60 -7.10 9.35 -2.78
C ILE A 60 -6.70 10.53 -1.90
N HIS A 61 -6.07 10.28 -0.75
CA HIS A 61 -5.56 11.35 0.13
C HIS A 61 -4.63 12.31 -0.62
N ARG A 62 -3.73 11.79 -1.47
CA ARG A 62 -2.85 12.61 -2.30
C ARG A 62 -3.63 13.50 -3.29
N SER A 63 -4.75 13.01 -3.83
CA SER A 63 -5.60 13.74 -4.76
C SER A 63 -6.46 14.80 -4.10
N THR A 64 -7.14 14.40 -3.01
CA THR A 64 -8.20 15.18 -2.39
C THR A 64 -7.71 16.04 -1.24
N ARG A 65 -6.54 15.72 -0.67
CA ARG A 65 -5.99 16.30 0.56
C ARG A 65 -6.81 15.96 1.82
N GLU A 66 -7.87 15.17 1.69
CA GLU A 66 -8.73 14.79 2.80
C GLU A 66 -8.18 13.58 3.55
N ARG A 67 -8.04 13.69 4.88
CA ARG A 67 -7.59 12.60 5.76
C ARG A 67 -8.79 11.82 6.31
N LYS A 68 -9.62 11.27 5.39
CA LYS A 68 -10.79 10.47 5.77
C LYS A 68 -10.71 9.10 5.14
N PHE A 69 -10.45 8.08 5.95
CA PHE A 69 -10.49 6.69 5.52
C PHE A 69 -11.75 5.99 5.99
N ALA A 70 -12.57 5.55 5.05
CA ALA A 70 -13.78 4.77 5.29
C ALA A 70 -13.66 3.44 4.52
N PRO A 71 -13.14 2.36 5.14
CA PRO A 71 -12.74 1.13 4.43
C PRO A 71 -13.84 0.47 3.60
N GLN A 72 -15.10 0.60 4.02
CA GLN A 72 -16.23 0.06 3.27
C GLN A 72 -16.52 0.78 1.94
N GLN A 73 -15.98 1.99 1.75
CA GLN A 73 -16.09 2.68 0.46
C GLN A 73 -15.09 2.16 -0.59
N PHE A 74 -14.14 1.33 -0.16
CA PHE A 74 -13.15 0.68 -0.99
C PHE A 74 -13.51 -0.79 -1.12
N THR A 75 -13.67 -1.31 -2.32
CA THR A 75 -13.95 -2.74 -2.54
C THR A 75 -12.83 -3.38 -3.33
N GLY A 76 -12.16 -4.35 -2.72
CA GLY A 76 -11.04 -5.08 -3.31
C GLY A 76 -11.51 -6.32 -4.09
N TYR A 77 -10.93 -6.51 -5.27
CA TYR A 77 -11.13 -7.69 -6.11
C TYR A 77 -9.78 -8.28 -6.50
N LEU A 78 -9.60 -9.57 -6.23
CA LEU A 78 -8.42 -10.31 -6.64
C LEU A 78 -8.63 -10.88 -8.04
N SER A 79 -7.72 -10.58 -8.97
CA SER A 79 -7.64 -11.25 -10.27
C SER A 79 -6.67 -12.43 -10.26
N GLN A 80 -5.66 -12.37 -9.38
CA GLN A 80 -4.67 -13.41 -9.18
C GLN A 80 -4.28 -13.49 -7.69
N TYR A 81 -4.10 -14.72 -7.20
CA TYR A 81 -3.58 -14.98 -5.86
C TYR A 81 -2.95 -16.37 -5.80
N ASN A 82 -1.74 -16.47 -5.28
CA ASN A 82 -1.01 -17.74 -5.13
C ASN A 82 -0.41 -17.95 -3.71
N GLY A 83 -0.87 -17.17 -2.72
CA GLY A 83 -0.37 -17.24 -1.35
C GLY A 83 0.82 -16.32 -1.06
N THR A 84 1.64 -15.99 -2.06
CA THR A 84 2.82 -15.11 -1.93
C THR A 84 2.73 -13.85 -2.78
N ALA A 85 1.91 -13.86 -3.81
CA ALA A 85 1.65 -12.71 -4.66
C ALA A 85 0.15 -12.59 -4.92
N ALA A 86 -0.32 -11.36 -5.05
CA ALA A 86 -1.68 -11.03 -5.43
C ALA A 86 -1.68 -9.84 -6.40
N ALA A 87 -2.61 -9.87 -7.33
CA ALA A 87 -2.91 -8.73 -8.19
C ALA A 87 -4.42 -8.56 -8.32
N GLY A 88 -4.86 -7.33 -8.57
CA GLY A 88 -6.28 -7.07 -8.70
C GLY A 88 -6.59 -5.59 -8.77
N THR A 89 -7.81 -5.27 -8.39
CA THR A 89 -8.32 -3.91 -8.41
C THR A 89 -9.00 -3.55 -7.08
N VAL A 90 -9.00 -2.26 -6.78
CA VAL A 90 -9.85 -1.69 -5.74
C VAL A 90 -10.75 -0.64 -6.39
N ILE A 91 -12.03 -0.70 -6.13
CA ILE A 91 -13.00 0.29 -6.60
C ILE A 91 -13.29 1.27 -5.46
N TYR A 92 -13.21 2.56 -5.77
CA TYR A 92 -13.62 3.65 -4.91
C TYR A 92 -14.37 4.69 -5.73
N GLN A 93 -15.63 5.01 -5.35
CA GLN A 93 -16.49 6.00 -6.05
C GLN A 93 -16.53 5.79 -7.58
N GLN A 94 -16.74 4.53 -8.03
CA GLN A 94 -16.78 4.11 -9.44
C GLN A 94 -15.42 4.22 -10.19
N GLN A 95 -14.35 4.67 -9.55
CA GLN A 95 -13.00 4.66 -10.10
C GLN A 95 -12.31 3.34 -9.79
N ILE A 96 -11.56 2.82 -10.76
CA ILE A 96 -10.79 1.57 -10.62
C ILE A 96 -9.33 1.93 -10.40
N TYR A 97 -8.75 1.35 -9.35
CA TYR A 97 -7.34 1.40 -9.03
C TYR A 97 -6.76 0.00 -9.12
N TYR A 98 -5.52 -0.11 -9.55
CA TYR A 98 -4.84 -1.39 -9.76
C TYR A 98 -3.82 -1.60 -8.66
N PHE A 99 -3.69 -2.83 -8.19
CA PHE A 99 -2.70 -3.15 -7.19
C PHE A 99 -1.91 -4.41 -7.53
N HIS A 100 -0.72 -4.47 -6.99
CA HIS A 100 0.09 -5.66 -6.89
C HIS A 100 0.60 -5.80 -5.46
N SER A 101 0.52 -6.99 -4.89
CA SER A 101 0.94 -7.29 -3.53
C SER A 101 1.90 -8.45 -3.51
N SER A 102 2.90 -8.38 -2.65
CA SER A 102 3.85 -9.47 -2.39
C SER A 102 3.91 -9.77 -0.91
N ARG A 103 4.01 -11.08 -0.58
CA ARG A 103 4.27 -11.56 0.77
C ARG A 103 5.67 -12.16 0.84
N ILE A 104 6.50 -11.63 1.74
CA ILE A 104 7.84 -12.14 2.03
C ILE A 104 7.89 -12.46 3.52
N GLY A 105 7.83 -13.75 3.86
CA GLY A 105 7.71 -14.19 5.24
C GLY A 105 6.42 -13.67 5.90
N SER A 106 6.55 -12.90 6.98
CA SER A 106 5.43 -12.26 7.68
C SER A 106 5.08 -10.86 7.16
N CYS A 107 5.70 -10.40 6.07
CA CYS A 107 5.46 -9.07 5.53
C CYS A 107 4.58 -9.14 4.28
N ILE A 108 3.45 -8.41 4.28
CA ILE A 108 2.70 -8.08 3.08
C ILE A 108 3.08 -6.67 2.68
N HIS A 109 3.48 -6.47 1.42
CA HIS A 109 3.68 -5.14 0.84
C HIS A 109 2.82 -5.00 -0.41
N THR A 110 1.89 -4.07 -0.37
CA THR A 110 0.98 -3.74 -1.48
C THR A 110 1.36 -2.39 -2.08
N GLN A 111 1.47 -2.35 -3.39
CA GLN A 111 1.57 -1.14 -4.20
C GLN A 111 0.30 -0.96 -5.02
N ALA A 112 -0.14 0.28 -5.20
CA ALA A 112 -1.32 0.61 -5.98
C ALA A 112 -1.06 1.82 -6.88
N ALA A 113 -1.77 1.86 -8.01
CA ALA A 113 -1.70 2.95 -8.97
C ALA A 113 -3.04 3.18 -9.70
N VAL A 114 -3.16 4.32 -10.35
CA VAL A 114 -4.35 4.70 -11.14
C VAL A 114 -4.50 3.91 -12.44
N SER A 115 -3.44 3.25 -12.90
CA SER A 115 -3.46 2.39 -14.09
C SER A 115 -2.37 1.32 -14.03
N PRO A 116 -2.50 0.20 -14.79
CA PRO A 116 -1.46 -0.81 -14.88
C PRO A 116 -0.13 -0.26 -15.43
N ALA A 117 -0.18 0.67 -16.38
CA ALA A 117 1.02 1.30 -16.93
C ALA A 117 1.80 2.06 -15.86
N VAL A 118 1.12 2.86 -15.04
CA VAL A 118 1.76 3.57 -13.92
C VAL A 118 2.34 2.59 -12.90
N LEU A 119 1.67 1.46 -12.65
CA LEU A 119 2.17 0.43 -11.73
C LEU A 119 3.49 -0.18 -12.23
N GLN A 120 3.62 -0.38 -13.54
CA GLN A 120 4.84 -0.90 -14.17
C GLN A 120 6.01 0.09 -14.14
N GLU A 121 5.74 1.39 -14.00
CA GLU A 121 6.76 2.45 -13.93
C GLU A 121 7.24 2.75 -12.50
N THR A 122 6.94 1.87 -11.55
CA THR A 122 7.35 2.04 -10.16
C THR A 122 8.55 1.16 -9.81
N ASP A 123 9.38 1.67 -8.89
CA ASP A 123 10.33 0.87 -8.13
C ASP A 123 9.77 0.65 -6.73
N THR A 124 9.80 -0.60 -6.29
CA THR A 124 9.23 -1.04 -5.02
C THR A 124 10.32 -1.64 -4.13
N PHE A 125 10.39 -1.15 -2.90
CA PHE A 125 11.37 -1.59 -1.92
C PHE A 125 10.69 -2.02 -0.64
N THR A 126 11.05 -3.20 -0.13
CA THR A 126 10.68 -3.67 1.21
C THR A 126 11.97 -3.83 2.01
N ARG A 127 12.01 -3.28 3.21
CA ARG A 127 13.18 -3.36 4.09
C ARG A 127 12.76 -3.76 5.49
N TYR A 128 13.60 -4.53 6.13
CA TYR A 128 13.56 -4.78 7.56
C TYR A 128 14.33 -3.66 8.26
N LEU A 129 13.67 -2.97 9.18
CA LEU A 129 14.28 -1.86 9.91
C LEU A 129 14.78 -2.33 11.28
N LEU A 130 16.05 -2.14 11.52
CA LEU A 130 16.64 -2.19 12.85
C LEU A 130 16.56 -0.82 13.56
N THR A 131 16.44 0.25 12.76
CA THR A 131 16.32 1.64 13.21
C THR A 131 15.20 2.34 12.43
N PRO A 132 14.59 3.40 12.97
CA PRO A 132 13.50 4.13 12.27
C PRO A 132 13.96 4.88 11.01
N ASP A 133 15.26 5.02 10.79
CA ASP A 133 15.79 5.77 9.65
C ASP A 133 15.80 4.91 8.38
N TYR A 134 14.84 5.15 7.51
CA TYR A 134 14.71 4.47 6.21
C TYR A 134 15.19 5.32 5.03
N LEU A 135 15.40 6.62 5.21
CA LEU A 135 15.72 7.54 4.12
C LEU A 135 17.01 7.16 3.37
N PRO A 136 18.11 6.78 4.04
CA PRO A 136 19.34 6.39 3.35
C PRO A 136 19.18 5.16 2.43
N HIS A 137 18.15 4.35 2.69
CA HIS A 137 17.89 3.13 1.93
C HIS A 137 17.00 3.35 0.70
N MET A 138 16.43 4.55 0.55
CA MET A 138 15.50 4.86 -0.54
C MET A 138 16.01 5.94 -1.50
N LEU A 139 16.98 6.74 -1.09
CA LEU A 139 17.49 7.87 -1.86
C LEU A 139 18.83 7.55 -2.51
N THR A 140 19.05 8.04 -3.72
CA THR A 140 20.38 8.18 -4.29
C THR A 140 21.03 9.48 -3.83
N ALA A 141 22.33 9.69 -4.14
CA ALA A 141 23.03 10.93 -3.79
C ALA A 141 22.39 12.17 -4.46
N GLU A 142 21.77 11.98 -5.61
CA GLU A 142 21.13 13.02 -6.39
C GLU A 142 19.69 13.31 -5.94
N GLU A 143 19.11 12.47 -5.11
CA GLU A 143 17.71 12.60 -4.65
C GLU A 143 17.63 13.29 -3.29
N GLY A 144 16.63 14.14 -3.13
CA GLY A 144 16.20 14.71 -1.86
C GLY A 144 14.78 14.24 -1.51
N PHE A 145 14.46 14.19 -0.23
CA PHE A 145 13.14 13.83 0.27
C PHE A 145 12.51 15.02 1.00
N TYR A 146 11.23 15.26 0.73
CA TYR A 146 10.45 16.22 1.50
C TYR A 146 8.98 15.77 1.61
N LYS A 147 8.27 16.35 2.54
CA LYS A 147 6.80 16.28 2.63
C LYS A 147 6.23 17.66 2.41
N ASP A 148 5.13 17.76 1.69
CA ASP A 148 4.39 19.01 1.55
C ASP A 148 3.63 19.35 2.86
N GLU A 149 2.89 20.45 2.84
CA GLU A 149 2.11 20.95 3.98
C GLU A 149 1.05 19.98 4.49
N ASP A 150 0.55 19.08 3.63
CA ASP A 150 -0.38 18.02 4.00
C ASP A 150 0.33 16.73 4.47
N GLY A 151 1.66 16.74 4.51
CA GLY A 151 2.49 15.61 4.90
C GLY A 151 2.64 14.56 3.81
N ILE A 152 2.32 14.88 2.57
CA ILE A 152 2.45 13.97 1.41
C ILE A 152 3.91 13.93 0.96
N PRO A 153 4.51 12.73 0.85
CA PRO A 153 5.93 12.61 0.55
C PRO A 153 6.24 12.73 -0.93
N PHE A 154 7.38 13.38 -1.22
CA PHE A 154 7.96 13.53 -2.55
C PHE A 154 9.47 13.29 -2.53
N ILE A 155 9.99 12.84 -3.66
CA ILE A 155 11.41 12.86 -3.98
C ILE A 155 11.64 13.95 -5.00
N HIS A 156 12.66 14.78 -4.83
CA HIS A 156 13.09 15.73 -5.83
C HIS A 156 14.50 15.39 -6.31
N ASP A 157 14.71 15.57 -7.59
CA ASP A 157 16.00 15.47 -8.24
C ASP A 157 16.78 16.78 -8.00
N ARG A 158 17.96 16.70 -7.41
CA ARG A 158 18.78 17.86 -7.04
C ARG A 158 19.41 18.57 -8.24
N TYR A 159 19.54 17.89 -9.39
CA TYR A 159 20.11 18.46 -10.59
C TYR A 159 19.10 19.24 -11.42
N ASN A 160 17.91 18.68 -11.61
CA ASN A 160 16.90 19.28 -12.49
C ASN A 160 15.72 19.89 -11.73
N GLY A 161 15.65 19.73 -10.41
CA GLY A 161 14.59 20.25 -9.56
C GLY A 161 13.22 19.54 -9.73
N GLN A 162 13.14 18.49 -10.52
CA GLN A 162 11.88 17.79 -10.73
C GLN A 162 11.48 16.96 -9.50
N SER A 163 10.20 17.08 -9.14
CA SER A 163 9.63 16.32 -8.04
C SER A 163 8.81 15.12 -8.55
N ARG A 164 8.99 13.99 -7.89
CA ARG A 164 8.29 12.74 -8.20
C ARG A 164 7.53 12.25 -6.97
N PRO A 165 6.32 11.68 -7.14
CA PRO A 165 5.61 11.08 -6.03
C PRO A 165 6.36 9.85 -5.49
N VAL A 166 6.37 9.73 -4.18
CA VAL A 166 6.80 8.54 -3.45
C VAL A 166 5.74 8.19 -2.43
N SER A 167 5.51 6.92 -2.20
CA SER A 167 4.64 6.44 -1.13
C SER A 167 5.47 5.63 -0.14
N VAL A 168 5.29 5.92 1.14
CA VAL A 168 6.01 5.26 2.24
C VAL A 168 5.00 4.73 3.24
N SER A 169 5.21 3.51 3.66
CA SER A 169 4.44 2.84 4.71
C SER A 169 5.38 2.09 5.63
N HIS A 170 5.04 2.04 6.92
CA HIS A 170 5.78 1.22 7.88
C HIS A 170 4.81 0.61 8.89
N HIS A 171 5.07 -0.65 9.21
CA HIS A 171 4.35 -1.40 10.22
C HIS A 171 5.29 -2.42 10.86
N GLY A 172 5.31 -2.41 12.19
CA GLY A 172 6.24 -3.24 12.95
C GLY A 172 7.69 -2.95 12.58
N LYS A 173 8.37 -4.00 12.15
CA LYS A 173 9.80 -3.96 11.76
C LYS A 173 10.02 -3.78 10.25
N TYR A 174 8.97 -3.47 9.51
CA TYR A 174 9.08 -3.32 8.05
C TYR A 174 8.77 -1.91 7.59
N VAL A 175 9.45 -1.48 6.54
CA VAL A 175 9.12 -0.32 5.74
C VAL A 175 8.91 -0.73 4.29
N GLY A 176 7.85 -0.23 3.69
CA GLY A 176 7.55 -0.35 2.27
C GLY A 176 7.63 1.02 1.60
N ILE A 177 8.32 1.07 0.47
CA ILE A 177 8.53 2.30 -0.30
C ILE A 177 8.21 2.00 -1.75
N VAL A 178 7.41 2.85 -2.37
CA VAL A 178 7.11 2.82 -3.81
C VAL A 178 7.39 4.20 -4.38
N LYS A 179 8.26 4.27 -5.39
CA LYS A 179 8.59 5.52 -6.08
C LYS A 179 8.45 5.37 -7.59
N MET A 180 8.06 6.44 -8.26
CA MET A 180 8.10 6.49 -9.73
C MET A 180 9.55 6.43 -10.20
N ARG A 181 9.80 5.64 -11.25
CA ARG A 181 11.11 5.60 -11.90
C ARG A 181 11.48 6.98 -12.43
N ALA A 182 12.77 7.29 -12.41
CA ALA A 182 13.27 8.46 -13.07
C ALA A 182 13.07 8.30 -14.60
N SER A 183 12.41 9.24 -15.24
CA SER A 183 12.41 9.31 -16.69
C SER A 183 13.76 9.88 -17.12
N TYR A 184 14.68 9.02 -17.50
CA TYR A 184 15.88 9.48 -18.20
C TYR A 184 15.42 9.94 -19.60
N ARG A 185 15.38 11.24 -19.82
CA ARG A 185 15.32 11.85 -21.15
C ARG A 185 16.70 12.24 -21.59
#